data_7d4d21081ea64c969f8d8d4487cc9782
#
_entry.id   7d4d21081ea64c969f8d8d4487cc9782
#
_cell.length_a   1.000
_cell.length_b   1.000
_cell.length_c   1.000
_cell.angle_alpha   90.00
_cell.angle_beta   90.00
_cell.angle_gamma   90.00
#
_symmetry.space_group_name_H-M   'P 1'
#
loop_
_entity.id
_entity.type
_entity.pdbx_description
1 polymer ?
#
loop_
_entity_poly.entity_id
_entity_poly.type
_entity_poly.pdbx_seq_one_letter_code
_entity_poly.pdbx_strand_id
1 'polypeptide(L)'
;MDKPFSQACENNKSPILKVLIEFFSDVTNVLEVGSGTGQHSVHFATHLAHLQWHCSDREVNHPGILQWHQEAALTNLHAPLTLDLNDPWPVDTVNAIFTANTMHIISWPLVERFFQGVAKHLAPKGKLCIYGPFKYQGKYTSASNAEFDAFLKQQDANSAIRDFEAICQLAEQAGLTFVEDVQMPANNQLLLFKRQ
;
A
#
# COMPACT_ATOMS: atom_id res chain seq x y z
N MET A 1 -16.22 -19.39 7.19
CA MET A 1 -14.76 -19.16 7.40
C MET A 1 -14.62 -18.04 8.42
N ASP A 2 -13.65 -18.15 9.31
CA ASP A 2 -13.38 -17.09 10.25
C ASP A 2 -12.86 -15.85 9.49
N LYS A 3 -13.26 -14.66 9.96
CA LYS A 3 -12.84 -13.39 9.39
C LYS A 3 -11.31 -13.25 9.49
N PRO A 4 -10.59 -13.01 8.38
CA PRO A 4 -9.14 -12.90 8.41
C PRO A 4 -8.71 -11.72 9.27
N PHE A 5 -7.62 -11.90 10.01
CA PHE A 5 -7.10 -10.89 10.92
C PHE A 5 -5.59 -10.77 10.79
N SER A 6 -5.09 -9.55 10.77
CA SER A 6 -3.67 -9.22 10.74
C SER A 6 -3.31 -8.31 11.93
N GLN A 7 -2.50 -8.83 12.85
CA GLN A 7 -1.99 -8.03 13.96
C GLN A 7 -1.11 -6.87 13.47
N ALA A 8 -0.41 -7.06 12.35
CA ALA A 8 0.39 -5.99 11.73
C ALA A 8 -0.50 -4.80 11.31
N CYS A 9 -1.67 -5.07 10.69
CA CYS A 9 -2.63 -4.02 10.34
C CYS A 9 -3.14 -3.28 11.57
N GLU A 10 -3.46 -4.00 12.67
CA GLU A 10 -3.90 -3.37 13.92
C GLU A 10 -2.83 -2.44 14.51
N ASN A 11 -1.57 -2.85 14.47
CA ASN A 11 -0.47 -2.10 15.04
C ASN A 11 -0.13 -0.82 14.24
N ASN A 12 -0.30 -0.85 12.92
CA ASN A 12 0.15 0.24 12.04
C ASN A 12 -0.96 1.17 11.52
N LYS A 13 -2.24 0.75 11.54
CA LYS A 13 -3.36 1.52 10.97
C LYS A 13 -3.47 2.93 11.54
N SER A 14 -3.36 3.10 12.86
CA SER A 14 -3.49 4.41 13.49
C SER A 14 -2.29 5.35 13.27
N PRO A 15 -1.03 4.90 13.34
CA PRO A 15 0.12 5.69 12.89
C PRO A 15 0.02 6.13 11.44
N ILE A 16 -0.35 5.23 10.52
CA ILE A 16 -0.53 5.55 9.09
C ILE A 16 -1.64 6.59 8.92
N LEU A 17 -2.81 6.40 9.57
CA LEU A 17 -3.93 7.32 9.48
C LEU A 17 -3.55 8.77 9.82
N LYS A 18 -2.71 8.98 10.84
CA LYS A 18 -2.26 10.33 11.24
C LYS A 18 -1.60 11.09 10.09
N VAL A 19 -0.85 10.39 9.25
CA VAL A 19 -0.20 10.99 8.07
C VAL A 19 -1.21 11.16 6.93
N LEU A 20 -2.07 10.15 6.70
CA LEU A 20 -3.05 10.19 5.62
C LEU A 20 -4.08 11.33 5.80
N ILE A 21 -4.47 11.70 7.03
CA ILE A 21 -5.38 12.82 7.30
C ILE A 21 -4.89 14.11 6.64
N GLU A 22 -3.62 14.43 6.77
CA GLU A 22 -3.03 15.62 6.16
C GLU A 22 -2.71 15.38 4.68
N PHE A 23 -2.02 14.28 4.39
CA PHE A 23 -1.52 14.03 3.05
C PHE A 23 -2.63 13.81 2.03
N PHE A 24 -3.78 13.23 2.42
CA PHE A 24 -4.93 13.00 1.54
C PHE A 24 -6.06 14.03 1.72
N SER A 25 -5.83 15.16 2.39
CA SER A 25 -6.86 16.16 2.69
C SER A 25 -7.57 16.75 1.46
N ASP A 26 -6.88 16.82 0.32
CA ASP A 26 -7.37 17.34 -0.96
C ASP A 26 -7.64 16.24 -2.01
N VAL A 27 -7.64 14.97 -1.59
CA VAL A 27 -7.93 13.80 -2.43
C VAL A 27 -9.42 13.47 -2.35
N THR A 28 -9.98 12.92 -3.43
CA THR A 28 -11.40 12.51 -3.45
C THR A 28 -11.58 11.00 -3.58
N ASN A 29 -10.65 10.30 -4.25
CA ASN A 29 -10.68 8.86 -4.38
C ASN A 29 -9.29 8.24 -4.22
N VAL A 30 -9.26 7.06 -3.61
CA VAL A 30 -8.04 6.30 -3.33
C VAL A 30 -8.19 4.88 -3.84
N LEU A 31 -7.18 4.36 -4.52
CA LEU A 31 -7.01 2.94 -4.79
C LEU A 31 -6.01 2.35 -3.79
N GLU A 32 -6.46 1.41 -3.00
CA GLU A 32 -5.60 0.60 -2.15
C GLU A 32 -5.20 -0.66 -2.91
N VAL A 33 -3.91 -0.85 -3.13
CA VAL A 33 -3.34 -2.01 -3.84
C VAL A 33 -2.79 -3.00 -2.83
N GLY A 34 -3.29 -4.24 -2.86
CA GLY A 34 -2.91 -5.29 -1.91
C GLY A 34 -3.58 -5.10 -0.55
N SER A 35 -4.91 -5.03 -0.52
CA SER A 35 -5.71 -4.77 0.70
C SER A 35 -5.68 -5.91 1.73
N GLY A 36 -5.22 -7.11 1.33
CA GLY A 36 -5.01 -8.24 2.22
C GLY A 36 -6.27 -8.68 2.96
N THR A 37 -6.34 -8.40 4.26
CA THR A 37 -7.50 -8.72 5.09
C THR A 37 -8.67 -7.75 4.93
N GLY A 38 -8.44 -6.52 4.43
CA GLY A 38 -9.44 -5.45 4.39
C GLY A 38 -9.51 -4.57 5.65
N GLN A 39 -8.66 -4.81 6.67
CA GLN A 39 -8.65 -4.03 7.91
C GLN A 39 -8.26 -2.57 7.69
N HIS A 40 -7.26 -2.31 6.84
CA HIS A 40 -6.84 -0.95 6.49
C HIS A 40 -7.94 -0.19 5.77
N SER A 41 -8.54 -0.78 4.74
CA SER A 41 -9.60 -0.13 3.96
C SER A 41 -10.78 0.31 4.83
N VAL A 42 -11.25 -0.55 5.75
CA VAL A 42 -12.30 -0.20 6.71
C VAL A 42 -11.86 0.93 7.63
N HIS A 43 -10.65 0.81 8.21
CA HIS A 43 -10.16 1.81 9.16
C HIS A 43 -10.01 3.18 8.51
N PHE A 44 -9.41 3.25 7.33
CA PHE A 44 -9.18 4.53 6.66
C PHE A 44 -10.47 5.13 6.09
N ALA A 45 -11.34 4.32 5.47
CA ALA A 45 -12.64 4.81 4.99
C ALA A 45 -13.53 5.36 6.14
N THR A 46 -13.46 4.75 7.33
CA THR A 46 -14.19 5.24 8.51
C THR A 46 -13.73 6.64 8.93
N HIS A 47 -12.41 6.89 8.92
CA HIS A 47 -11.85 8.14 9.45
C HIS A 47 -11.63 9.22 8.40
N LEU A 48 -11.63 8.85 7.10
CA LEU A 48 -11.46 9.74 5.97
C LEU A 48 -12.74 9.74 5.12
N ALA A 49 -13.85 10.14 5.75
CA ALA A 49 -15.20 10.05 5.17
C ALA A 49 -15.39 10.88 3.87
N HIS A 50 -14.48 11.82 3.58
CA HIS A 50 -14.48 12.60 2.34
C HIS A 50 -13.90 11.81 1.14
N LEU A 51 -13.25 10.66 1.39
CA LEU A 51 -12.65 9.83 0.33
C LEU A 51 -13.58 8.72 -0.11
N GLN A 52 -13.62 8.46 -1.42
CA GLN A 52 -14.12 7.20 -1.96
C GLN A 52 -12.95 6.20 -1.94
N TRP A 53 -13.06 5.16 -1.11
CA TRP A 53 -11.99 4.17 -0.91
C TRP A 53 -12.27 2.92 -1.72
N HIS A 54 -11.42 2.65 -2.71
CA HIS A 54 -11.44 1.46 -3.54
C HIS A 54 -10.33 0.52 -3.08
N CYS A 55 -10.68 -0.56 -2.42
CA CYS A 55 -9.72 -1.62 -2.12
C CYS A 55 -9.54 -2.54 -3.32
N SER A 56 -8.37 -3.14 -3.42
CA SER A 56 -8.08 -4.11 -4.48
C SER A 56 -7.10 -5.17 -4.02
N ASP A 57 -7.33 -6.39 -4.49
CA ASP A 57 -6.45 -7.54 -4.26
C ASP A 57 -6.75 -8.62 -5.29
N ARG A 58 -5.97 -9.72 -5.27
CA ARG A 58 -6.29 -10.92 -6.02
C ARG A 58 -7.62 -11.48 -5.54
N GLU A 59 -8.41 -12.06 -6.44
CA GLU A 59 -9.78 -12.54 -6.16
C GLU A 59 -9.85 -13.49 -4.96
N VAL A 60 -8.81 -14.28 -4.72
CA VAL A 60 -8.74 -15.21 -3.60
C VAL A 60 -8.87 -14.53 -2.23
N ASN A 61 -8.52 -13.25 -2.11
CA ASN A 61 -8.60 -12.46 -0.87
C ASN A 61 -9.96 -11.76 -0.68
N HIS A 62 -10.78 -11.64 -1.74
CA HIS A 62 -12.05 -10.93 -1.69
C HIS A 62 -13.03 -11.44 -0.62
N PRO A 63 -13.21 -12.75 -0.40
CA PRO A 63 -14.13 -13.23 0.64
C PRO A 63 -13.79 -12.70 2.03
N GLY A 64 -12.48 -12.58 2.35
CA GLY A 64 -12.03 -12.03 3.61
C GLY A 64 -12.26 -10.51 3.73
N ILE A 65 -11.93 -9.78 2.68
CA ILE A 65 -12.15 -8.32 2.59
C ILE A 65 -13.64 -8.01 2.76
N LEU A 66 -14.51 -8.74 2.07
CA LEU A 66 -15.97 -8.54 2.13
C LEU A 66 -16.56 -8.75 3.52
N GLN A 67 -16.01 -9.66 4.35
CA GLN A 67 -16.45 -9.83 5.72
C GLN A 67 -16.22 -8.55 6.56
N TRP A 68 -15.04 -7.92 6.40
CA TRP A 68 -14.73 -6.64 7.06
C TRP A 68 -15.64 -5.51 6.56
N HIS A 69 -15.88 -5.43 5.26
CA HIS A 69 -16.72 -4.39 4.64
C HIS A 69 -18.19 -4.50 5.07
N GLN A 70 -18.75 -5.73 5.10
CA GLN A 70 -20.13 -5.97 5.52
C GLN A 70 -20.38 -5.57 6.95
N GLU A 71 -19.45 -5.83 7.87
CA GLU A 71 -19.58 -5.40 9.27
C GLU A 71 -19.49 -3.89 9.43
N ALA A 72 -18.63 -3.23 8.65
CA ALA A 72 -18.43 -1.79 8.72
C ALA A 72 -19.59 -0.99 8.09
N ALA A 73 -20.24 -1.54 7.07
CA ALA A 73 -21.39 -0.96 6.34
C ALA A 73 -21.17 0.50 5.91
N LEU A 74 -19.97 0.85 5.44
CA LEU A 74 -19.59 2.21 5.05
C LEU A 74 -20.02 2.50 3.60
N THR A 75 -20.59 3.68 3.35
CA THR A 75 -21.05 4.10 2.02
C THR A 75 -19.94 4.58 1.10
N ASN A 76 -18.80 4.98 1.65
CA ASN A 76 -17.62 5.44 0.92
C ASN A 76 -16.53 4.36 0.73
N LEU A 77 -16.83 3.10 1.10
CA LEU A 77 -15.96 1.95 0.92
C LEU A 77 -16.58 1.02 -0.10
N HIS A 78 -15.89 0.82 -1.22
CA HIS A 78 -16.40 0.06 -2.37
C HIS A 78 -16.02 -1.42 -2.29
N ALA A 79 -16.79 -2.27 -2.98
CA ALA A 79 -16.46 -3.69 -3.12
C ALA A 79 -15.04 -3.87 -3.69
N PRO A 80 -14.32 -4.93 -3.29
CA PRO A 80 -12.95 -5.14 -3.72
C PRO A 80 -12.87 -5.34 -5.25
N LEU A 81 -11.91 -4.64 -5.85
CA LEU A 81 -11.57 -4.80 -7.26
C LEU A 81 -10.57 -5.95 -7.41
N THR A 82 -10.76 -6.82 -8.40
CA THR A 82 -9.76 -7.83 -8.75
C THR A 82 -8.56 -7.15 -9.40
N LEU A 83 -7.41 -7.17 -8.71
CA LEU A 83 -6.17 -6.62 -9.21
C LEU A 83 -5.03 -7.62 -9.00
N ASP A 84 -4.53 -8.17 -10.12
CA ASP A 84 -3.21 -8.79 -10.21
C ASP A 84 -2.29 -7.81 -10.93
N LEU A 85 -1.08 -7.61 -10.41
CA LEU A 85 -0.12 -6.69 -11.00
C LEU A 85 0.39 -7.15 -12.39
N ASN A 86 0.09 -8.39 -12.78
CA ASN A 86 0.36 -8.91 -14.12
C ASN A 86 -0.68 -8.47 -15.15
N ASP A 87 -1.86 -8.05 -14.70
CA ASP A 87 -3.00 -7.71 -15.53
C ASP A 87 -3.23 -6.19 -15.61
N PRO A 88 -4.01 -5.70 -16.57
CA PRO A 88 -4.46 -4.31 -16.60
C PRO A 88 -5.24 -3.96 -15.31
N TRP A 89 -4.95 -2.81 -14.73
CA TRP A 89 -5.65 -2.36 -13.54
C TRP A 89 -7.12 -2.05 -13.85
N PRO A 90 -8.07 -2.43 -12.99
CA PRO A 90 -9.52 -2.30 -13.22
C PRO A 90 -10.04 -0.89 -12.87
N VAL A 91 -9.25 0.14 -13.08
CA VAL A 91 -9.58 1.54 -12.83
C VAL A 91 -9.07 2.42 -13.97
N ASP A 92 -9.75 3.52 -14.24
CA ASP A 92 -9.26 4.50 -15.22
C ASP A 92 -8.20 5.41 -14.59
N THR A 93 -8.63 6.30 -13.69
CA THR A 93 -7.75 7.28 -13.04
C THR A 93 -8.18 7.49 -11.59
N VAL A 94 -7.20 7.56 -10.68
CA VAL A 94 -7.41 7.80 -9.26
C VAL A 94 -6.56 8.97 -8.76
N ASN A 95 -7.04 9.69 -7.74
CA ASN A 95 -6.32 10.83 -7.17
C ASN A 95 -5.21 10.41 -6.21
N ALA A 96 -5.36 9.23 -5.59
CA ALA A 96 -4.31 8.67 -4.76
C ALA A 96 -4.23 7.15 -4.87
N ILE A 97 -3.05 6.63 -4.59
CA ILE A 97 -2.78 5.20 -4.47
C ILE A 97 -2.13 4.97 -3.10
N PHE A 98 -2.62 3.96 -2.40
CA PHE A 98 -2.08 3.50 -1.12
C PHE A 98 -1.72 2.03 -1.21
N THR A 99 -0.61 1.64 -0.59
CA THR A 99 -0.24 0.23 -0.42
C THR A 99 0.52 0.04 0.88
N ALA A 100 0.24 -1.06 1.58
CA ALA A 100 0.87 -1.37 2.85
C ALA A 100 1.36 -2.83 2.88
N ASN A 101 2.60 -3.04 3.30
CA ASN A 101 3.20 -4.36 3.45
C ASN A 101 3.20 -5.21 2.16
N THR A 102 3.23 -4.57 1.00
CA THR A 102 3.18 -5.24 -0.32
C THR A 102 4.56 -5.33 -0.97
N MET A 103 5.34 -4.25 -0.96
CA MET A 103 6.58 -4.15 -1.73
C MET A 103 7.63 -5.21 -1.38
N HIS A 104 7.67 -5.65 -0.12
CA HIS A 104 8.61 -6.67 0.35
C HIS A 104 8.09 -8.11 0.18
N ILE A 105 6.80 -8.29 -0.12
CA ILE A 105 6.16 -9.60 -0.35
C ILE A 105 6.25 -10.00 -1.83
N ILE A 106 5.93 -9.09 -2.75
CA ILE A 106 5.90 -9.37 -4.18
C ILE A 106 7.32 -9.42 -4.78
N SER A 107 7.49 -10.14 -5.88
CA SER A 107 8.77 -10.20 -6.61
C SER A 107 9.16 -8.82 -7.18
N TRP A 108 10.46 -8.61 -7.43
CA TRP A 108 10.93 -7.34 -7.99
C TRP A 108 10.27 -6.97 -9.32
N PRO A 109 10.07 -7.88 -10.29
CA PRO A 109 9.31 -7.56 -11.51
C PRO A 109 7.89 -7.07 -11.24
N LEU A 110 7.23 -7.56 -10.18
CA LEU A 110 5.91 -7.07 -9.79
C LEU A 110 5.98 -5.69 -9.14
N VAL A 111 7.06 -5.36 -8.42
CA VAL A 111 7.30 -3.97 -7.95
C VAL A 111 7.42 -3.02 -9.15
N GLU A 112 8.17 -3.39 -10.17
CA GLU A 112 8.29 -2.60 -11.41
C GLU A 112 6.93 -2.41 -12.11
N ARG A 113 6.12 -3.48 -12.19
CA ARG A 113 4.75 -3.41 -12.74
C ARG A 113 3.81 -2.55 -11.91
N PHE A 114 3.96 -2.58 -10.58
CA PHE A 114 3.20 -1.67 -9.70
C PHE A 114 3.46 -0.20 -10.09
N PHE A 115 4.72 0.19 -10.28
CA PHE A 115 5.05 1.57 -10.67
C PHE A 115 4.62 1.91 -12.11
N GLN A 116 4.59 0.93 -13.03
CA GLN A 116 3.97 1.10 -14.36
C GLN A 116 2.46 1.37 -14.25
N GLY A 117 1.77 0.64 -13.38
CA GLY A 117 0.36 0.88 -13.04
C GLY A 117 0.14 2.26 -12.44
N VAL A 118 0.98 2.67 -11.48
CA VAL A 118 0.95 4.02 -10.90
C VAL A 118 1.14 5.09 -11.97
N ALA A 119 2.12 4.94 -12.86
CA ALA A 119 2.37 5.88 -13.95
C ALA A 119 1.15 6.05 -14.88
N LYS A 120 0.40 4.98 -15.11
CA LYS A 120 -0.75 4.97 -16.00
C LYS A 120 -2.03 5.52 -15.34
N HIS A 121 -2.26 5.16 -14.07
CA HIS A 121 -3.57 5.32 -13.43
C HIS A 121 -3.62 6.43 -12.37
N LEU A 122 -2.49 6.95 -11.89
CA LEU A 122 -2.48 8.08 -10.96
C LEU A 122 -2.71 9.39 -11.71
N ALA A 123 -3.66 10.20 -11.25
CA ALA A 123 -3.98 11.51 -11.84
C ALA A 123 -2.79 12.49 -11.78
N PRO A 124 -2.73 13.54 -12.63
CA PRO A 124 -1.88 14.70 -12.39
C PRO A 124 -2.13 15.26 -10.99
N LYS A 125 -1.07 15.67 -10.29
CA LYS A 125 -1.08 16.07 -8.88
C LYS A 125 -1.49 14.98 -7.90
N GLY A 126 -1.68 13.76 -8.37
CA GLY A 126 -2.04 12.60 -7.55
C GLY A 126 -0.95 12.22 -6.55
N LYS A 127 -1.32 11.45 -5.55
CA LYS A 127 -0.48 11.11 -4.39
C LYS A 127 -0.30 9.61 -4.28
N LEU A 128 0.90 9.17 -3.91
CA LEU A 128 1.22 7.77 -3.64
C LEU A 128 1.79 7.64 -2.24
N CYS A 129 1.26 6.69 -1.46
CA CYS A 129 1.79 6.28 -0.17
C CYS A 129 2.18 4.81 -0.20
N ILE A 130 3.39 4.50 0.24
CA ILE A 130 3.93 3.14 0.33
C ILE A 130 4.39 2.89 1.76
N TYR A 131 3.73 1.97 2.48
CA TYR A 131 4.10 1.58 3.84
C TYR A 131 4.82 0.24 3.85
N GLY A 132 5.91 0.15 4.60
CA GLY A 132 6.64 -1.09 4.85
C GLY A 132 8.06 -0.85 5.36
N PRO A 133 8.85 -1.92 5.58
CA PRO A 133 10.26 -1.80 5.89
C PRO A 133 11.06 -1.52 4.61
N PHE A 134 12.12 -0.72 4.74
CA PHE A 134 13.07 -0.44 3.67
C PHE A 134 14.51 -0.55 4.16
N LYS A 135 15.41 -0.81 3.23
CA LYS A 135 16.85 -0.67 3.40
C LYS A 135 17.30 0.67 2.83
N TYR A 136 18.41 1.18 3.31
CA TYR A 136 19.03 2.41 2.82
C TYR A 136 20.48 2.11 2.47
N GLN A 137 20.87 2.40 1.24
CA GLN A 137 22.22 2.09 0.71
C GLN A 137 22.62 0.62 0.95
N GLY A 138 21.67 -0.30 0.74
CA GLY A 138 21.84 -1.73 0.95
C GLY A 138 21.87 -2.18 2.42
N LYS A 139 21.69 -1.28 3.39
CA LYS A 139 21.76 -1.58 4.83
C LYS A 139 20.39 -1.63 5.47
N TYR A 140 20.19 -2.60 6.37
CA TYR A 140 18.98 -2.66 7.19
C TYR A 140 18.98 -1.56 8.25
N THR A 141 17.80 -1.06 8.60
CA THR A 141 17.60 -0.05 9.64
C THR A 141 17.70 -0.64 11.05
N SER A 142 17.58 -1.97 11.18
CA SER A 142 17.65 -2.68 12.47
C SER A 142 18.00 -4.15 12.26
N ALA A 143 18.45 -4.81 13.34
CA ALA A 143 18.67 -6.25 13.34
C ALA A 143 17.37 -7.02 13.07
N SER A 144 16.24 -6.57 13.63
CA SER A 144 14.93 -7.21 13.40
C SER A 144 14.51 -7.15 11.93
N ASN A 145 14.84 -6.08 11.19
CA ASN A 145 14.56 -6.02 9.75
C ASN A 145 15.48 -6.99 8.96
N ALA A 146 16.71 -7.21 9.39
CA ALA A 146 17.58 -8.22 8.77
C ALA A 146 17.02 -9.65 8.98
N GLU A 147 16.56 -9.96 10.21
CA GLU A 147 15.91 -11.24 10.52
C GLU A 147 14.61 -11.42 9.73
N PHE A 148 13.81 -10.37 9.62
CA PHE A 148 12.57 -10.39 8.85
C PHE A 148 12.83 -10.61 7.35
N ASP A 149 13.83 -9.97 6.77
CA ASP A 149 14.22 -10.20 5.37
C ASP A 149 14.67 -11.66 5.13
N ALA A 150 15.42 -12.23 6.08
CA ALA A 150 15.80 -13.64 6.01
C ALA A 150 14.58 -14.57 6.09
N PHE A 151 13.62 -14.27 6.96
CA PHE A 151 12.35 -15.00 7.06
C PHE A 151 11.54 -14.90 5.76
N LEU A 152 11.40 -13.71 5.18
CA LEU A 152 10.70 -13.52 3.91
C LEU A 152 11.28 -14.40 2.80
N LYS A 153 12.61 -14.41 2.65
CA LYS A 153 13.31 -15.21 1.65
C LYS A 153 13.17 -16.73 1.84
N GLN A 154 12.94 -17.18 3.09
CA GLN A 154 12.63 -18.58 3.35
C GLN A 154 11.22 -18.95 2.90
N GLN A 155 10.26 -18.02 2.93
CA GLN A 155 8.89 -18.24 2.46
C GLN A 155 8.80 -18.16 0.92
N ASP A 156 9.44 -17.16 0.33
CA ASP A 156 9.58 -16.98 -1.12
C ASP A 156 10.92 -16.29 -1.42
N ALA A 157 11.77 -16.94 -2.22
CA ALA A 157 13.08 -16.41 -2.60
C ALA A 157 13.01 -15.05 -3.34
N ASN A 158 11.86 -14.69 -3.89
CA ASN A 158 11.63 -13.42 -4.58
C ASN A 158 11.20 -12.29 -3.62
N SER A 159 10.76 -12.63 -2.39
CA SER A 159 10.40 -11.65 -1.37
C SER A 159 11.65 -11.08 -0.70
N ALA A 160 11.69 -9.78 -0.50
CA ALA A 160 12.80 -9.11 0.20
C ALA A 160 12.43 -7.70 0.61
N ILE A 161 13.02 -7.20 1.70
CA ILE A 161 13.00 -5.76 2.02
C ILE A 161 13.72 -5.01 0.90
N ARG A 162 13.04 -4.03 0.31
CA ARG A 162 13.53 -3.26 -0.83
C ARG A 162 14.41 -2.10 -0.38
N ASP A 163 15.34 -1.70 -1.25
CA ASP A 163 16.12 -0.49 -1.05
C ASP A 163 15.27 0.75 -1.35
N PHE A 164 15.30 1.73 -0.46
CA PHE A 164 14.61 3.00 -0.59
C PHE A 164 14.97 3.70 -1.91
N GLU A 165 16.26 3.72 -2.24
CA GLU A 165 16.77 4.36 -3.45
C GLU A 165 16.22 3.71 -4.73
N ALA A 166 16.08 2.39 -4.74
CA ALA A 166 15.50 1.66 -5.88
C ALA A 166 14.00 1.97 -6.02
N ILE A 167 13.27 2.09 -4.91
CA ILE A 167 11.86 2.52 -4.91
C ILE A 167 11.73 3.97 -5.41
N CYS A 168 12.58 4.89 -4.96
CA CYS A 168 12.59 6.27 -5.43
C CYS A 168 12.90 6.38 -6.93
N GLN A 169 13.83 5.56 -7.44
CA GLN A 169 14.14 5.51 -8.87
C GLN A 169 12.94 5.06 -9.71
N LEU A 170 12.20 4.02 -9.27
CA LEU A 170 10.98 3.59 -9.96
C LEU A 170 9.87 4.65 -9.87
N ALA A 171 9.73 5.32 -8.73
CA ALA A 171 8.79 6.42 -8.56
C ALA A 171 9.10 7.59 -9.52
N GLU A 172 10.36 7.99 -9.64
CA GLU A 172 10.81 9.02 -10.58
C GLU A 172 10.52 8.64 -12.03
N GLN A 173 10.80 7.39 -12.43
CA GLN A 173 10.46 6.87 -13.76
C GLN A 173 8.95 6.86 -14.03
N ALA A 174 8.13 6.71 -12.97
CA ALA A 174 6.67 6.82 -13.04
C ALA A 174 6.16 8.28 -13.04
N GLY A 175 7.05 9.28 -13.06
CA GLY A 175 6.70 10.70 -13.06
C GLY A 175 6.31 11.24 -11.68
N LEU A 176 6.81 10.62 -10.60
CA LEU A 176 6.57 11.02 -9.23
C LEU A 176 7.78 11.73 -8.63
N THR A 177 7.52 12.71 -7.78
CA THR A 177 8.53 13.35 -6.94
C THR A 177 8.39 12.82 -5.50
N PHE A 178 9.50 12.44 -4.90
CA PHE A 178 9.57 12.09 -3.49
C PHE A 178 9.25 13.31 -2.62
N VAL A 179 8.41 13.14 -1.60
CA VAL A 179 7.98 14.21 -0.68
C VAL A 179 8.60 14.00 0.68
N GLU A 180 8.42 12.83 1.28
CA GLU A 180 8.84 12.57 2.66
C GLU A 180 8.97 11.08 2.94
N ASP A 181 9.88 10.73 3.84
CA ASP A 181 10.06 9.43 4.45
C ASP A 181 9.66 9.54 5.93
N VAL A 182 8.43 9.13 6.24
CA VAL A 182 7.90 9.25 7.60
C VAL A 182 8.23 7.99 8.38
N GLN A 183 9.00 8.14 9.46
CA GLN A 183 9.32 7.03 10.34
C GLN A 183 8.07 6.48 11.03
N MET A 184 7.91 5.15 10.97
CA MET A 184 6.77 4.42 11.51
C MET A 184 7.20 3.44 12.61
N PRO A 185 6.28 2.98 13.47
CA PRO A 185 6.59 1.95 14.46
C PRO A 185 7.18 0.67 13.85
N ALA A 186 7.92 -0.08 14.65
CA ALA A 186 8.53 -1.36 14.31
C ALA A 186 9.49 -1.29 13.11
N ASN A 187 10.27 -0.20 13.03
CA ASN A 187 11.27 0.02 11.98
C ASN A 187 10.71 0.00 10.55
N ASN A 188 9.44 0.40 10.41
CA ASN A 188 8.81 0.65 9.12
C ASN A 188 8.88 2.13 8.74
N GLN A 189 8.55 2.41 7.50
CA GLN A 189 8.47 3.75 6.92
C GLN A 189 7.16 3.91 6.15
N LEU A 190 6.70 5.15 6.03
CA LEU A 190 5.65 5.53 5.09
C LEU A 190 6.25 6.52 4.08
N LEU A 191 6.51 6.04 2.88
CA LEU A 191 7.09 6.84 1.81
C LEU A 191 5.98 7.60 1.07
N LEU A 192 6.13 8.90 0.99
CA LEU A 192 5.17 9.81 0.37
C LEU A 192 5.72 10.36 -0.96
N PHE A 193 4.90 10.27 -2.00
CA PHE A 193 5.22 10.77 -3.34
C PHE A 193 4.06 11.58 -3.91
N LYS A 194 4.37 12.54 -4.79
CA LYS A 194 3.39 13.30 -5.56
C LYS A 194 3.72 13.24 -7.05
N ARG A 195 2.69 13.14 -7.88
CA ARG A 195 2.78 13.33 -9.32
C ARG A 195 2.80 14.84 -9.63
N GLN A 196 3.67 15.25 -10.54
CA GLN A 196 3.70 16.63 -11.05
C GLN A 196 2.50 16.97 -11.93
#